data_9d17af4df14a022df4f6962cb98dbfa3
#
_entry.id   9d17af4df14a022df4f6962cb98dbfa3
#
_cell.length_a   1.000
_cell.length_b   1.000
_cell.length_c   1.000
_cell.angle_alpha   90.00
_cell.angle_beta   90.00
_cell.angle_gamma   90.00
#
_symmetry.space_group_name_H-M   'P 1'
#
loop_
_entity.id
_entity.type
_entity.pdbx_description
1 polymer ?
#
loop_
_entity_poly.entity_id
_entity_poly.type
_entity_poly.pdbx_seq_one_letter_code
_entity_poly.pdbx_strand_id
1 'polypeptide(L)'
;ARRTFKGALPNCDAVAGWALDLGPGEACEGCGVPGGLRPHVVWFGEMPLQMESIYRALDRCRLFLSIGTSGNVYPAAGFVAHVDANGGSNGNGGPTHTVELNLEPSEGASLFSEARYGTATELVPAYVDEILNSGGQRP
;
A
#
# COMPACT_ATOMS: atom_id res chain seq x y z
N ALA A 1 -11.47 12.38 -8.58
CA ALA A 1 -11.35 10.93 -8.32
C ALA A 1 -12.64 10.44 -7.66
N ARG A 2 -13.20 9.32 -8.14
CA ARG A 2 -14.37 8.71 -7.48
C ARG A 2 -13.93 8.15 -6.14
N ARG A 3 -14.54 8.62 -5.07
CA ARG A 3 -14.39 8.04 -3.74
C ARG A 3 -15.32 6.83 -3.64
N THR A 4 -14.87 5.77 -3.00
CA THR A 4 -15.66 4.56 -2.80
C THR A 4 -16.14 4.50 -1.36
N PHE A 5 -17.41 4.23 -1.15
CA PHE A 5 -18.05 4.11 0.16
C PHE A 5 -18.73 2.76 0.30
N LYS A 6 -18.85 2.27 1.51
CA LYS A 6 -19.55 1.03 1.83
C LYS A 6 -20.60 1.25 2.91
N GLY A 7 -21.59 0.37 2.98
CA GLY A 7 -22.53 0.32 4.08
C GLY A 7 -21.82 0.09 5.42
N ALA A 8 -22.20 0.84 6.44
CA ALA A 8 -21.62 0.75 7.78
C ALA A 8 -22.26 -0.34 8.66
N LEU A 9 -23.39 -0.91 8.24
CA LEU A 9 -24.07 -1.98 8.97
C LEU A 9 -23.32 -3.32 8.80
N PRO A 10 -23.32 -4.18 9.84
CA PRO A 10 -22.61 -5.48 9.80
C PRO A 10 -23.00 -6.41 8.65
N ASN A 11 -24.25 -6.30 8.16
CA ASN A 11 -24.79 -7.16 7.11
C ASN A 11 -24.96 -6.44 5.76
N CYS A 12 -24.27 -5.30 5.55
CA CYS A 12 -24.34 -4.57 4.30
C CYS A 12 -22.99 -4.60 3.57
N ASP A 13 -22.92 -5.40 2.52
CA ASP A 13 -21.72 -5.51 1.68
C ASP A 13 -21.74 -4.57 0.46
N ALA A 14 -22.71 -3.66 0.39
CA ALA A 14 -22.82 -2.71 -0.71
C ALA A 14 -21.62 -1.76 -0.72
N VAL A 15 -20.98 -1.66 -1.88
CA VAL A 15 -19.88 -0.72 -2.14
C VAL A 15 -20.26 0.10 -3.36
N ALA A 16 -20.32 1.43 -3.21
CA ALA A 16 -20.67 2.37 -4.28
C ALA A 16 -19.61 3.45 -4.48
N GLY A 17 -19.47 3.90 -5.71
CA GLY A 17 -18.65 5.06 -6.04
C GLY A 17 -19.44 6.36 -5.82
N TRP A 18 -18.84 7.33 -5.14
CA TRP A 18 -19.46 8.62 -4.86
C TRP A 18 -18.64 9.77 -5.48
N ALA A 19 -19.30 10.65 -6.19
CA ALA A 19 -18.63 11.73 -6.91
C ALA A 19 -18.60 13.05 -6.11
N LEU A 20 -19.54 13.21 -5.18
CA LEU A 20 -19.72 14.41 -4.35
C LEU A 20 -19.29 14.14 -2.90
N ASP A 21 -19.28 15.18 -2.08
CA ASP A 21 -19.11 15.01 -0.65
C ASP A 21 -20.36 14.35 -0.05
N LEU A 22 -20.15 13.39 0.84
CA LEU A 22 -21.23 12.70 1.53
C LEU A 22 -21.77 13.56 2.67
N GLY A 23 -23.07 13.81 2.61
CA GLY A 23 -23.80 14.40 3.74
C GLY A 23 -24.13 13.35 4.81
N PRO A 24 -24.36 13.76 6.07
CA PRO A 24 -24.69 12.84 7.16
C PRO A 24 -26.04 12.13 6.99
N GLY A 25 -26.89 12.59 6.10
CA GLY A 25 -28.20 11.99 5.80
C GLY A 25 -28.25 11.10 4.57
N GLU A 26 -27.13 10.93 3.87
CA GLU A 26 -27.10 10.09 2.66
C GLU A 26 -27.39 8.63 3.00
N ALA A 27 -28.26 8.02 2.20
CA ALA A 27 -28.66 6.64 2.40
C ALA A 27 -27.76 5.66 1.60
N CYS A 28 -27.46 4.53 2.20
CA CYS A 28 -26.78 3.44 1.51
C CYS A 28 -27.70 2.84 0.43
N GLU A 29 -27.22 2.78 -0.82
CA GLU A 29 -27.98 2.18 -1.94
C GLU A 29 -28.33 0.70 -1.72
N GLY A 30 -27.54 -0.02 -0.92
CA GLY A 30 -27.77 -1.45 -0.67
C GLY A 30 -28.77 -1.72 0.44
N CYS A 31 -28.74 -0.99 1.56
CA CYS A 31 -29.64 -1.24 2.71
C CYS A 31 -30.62 -0.10 2.98
N GLY A 32 -30.54 1.02 2.29
CA GLY A 32 -31.44 2.17 2.41
C GLY A 32 -31.30 2.96 3.72
N VAL A 33 -30.34 2.64 4.58
CA VAL A 33 -30.21 3.28 5.88
C VAL A 33 -29.51 4.63 5.73
N PRO A 34 -30.17 5.74 6.16
CA PRO A 34 -29.56 7.06 6.17
C PRO A 34 -28.39 7.12 7.16
N GLY A 35 -27.32 7.82 6.80
CA GLY A 35 -26.11 7.93 7.63
C GLY A 35 -25.33 6.63 7.78
N GLY A 36 -25.75 5.54 7.10
CA GLY A 36 -25.12 4.24 7.14
C GLY A 36 -23.99 4.05 6.12
N LEU A 37 -23.29 5.12 5.74
CA LEU A 37 -22.18 5.07 4.79
C LEU A 37 -20.86 5.43 5.50
N ARG A 38 -19.80 4.74 5.13
CA ARG A 38 -18.44 5.06 5.54
C ARG A 38 -17.46 4.90 4.36
N PRO A 39 -16.28 5.53 4.42
CA PRO A 39 -15.25 5.26 3.43
C PRO A 39 -14.94 3.76 3.32
N HIS A 40 -14.79 3.27 2.09
CA HIS A 40 -14.38 1.88 1.84
C HIS A 40 -12.88 1.73 2.05
N VAL A 41 -12.50 1.83 3.31
CA VAL A 41 -11.13 1.62 3.81
C VAL A 41 -11.15 0.53 4.87
N VAL A 42 -10.01 -0.11 5.09
CA VAL A 42 -9.87 -1.16 6.11
C VAL A 42 -9.59 -0.50 7.46
N TRP A 43 -10.37 -0.83 8.47
CA TRP A 43 -10.13 -0.44 9.85
C TRP A 43 -9.41 -1.55 10.62
N PHE A 44 -8.87 -1.23 11.77
CA PHE A 44 -8.28 -2.23 12.66
C PHE A 44 -9.30 -3.34 13.00
N GLY A 45 -8.85 -4.60 12.88
CA GLY A 45 -9.70 -5.78 13.09
C GLY A 45 -10.49 -6.22 11.85
N GLU A 46 -10.51 -5.45 10.76
CA GLU A 46 -11.10 -5.88 9.48
C GLU A 46 -10.09 -6.61 8.59
N MET A 47 -10.60 -7.49 7.73
CA MET A 47 -9.76 -8.16 6.72
C MET A 47 -9.28 -7.15 5.68
N PRO A 48 -7.97 -7.07 5.42
CA PRO A 48 -7.43 -6.20 4.39
C PRO A 48 -7.97 -6.55 3.00
N LEU A 49 -8.22 -5.51 2.20
CA LEU A 49 -8.72 -5.67 0.84
C LEU A 49 -7.60 -6.12 -0.12
N GLN A 50 -7.95 -6.89 -1.16
CA GLN A 50 -7.09 -7.24 -2.29
C GLN A 50 -5.79 -7.99 -1.94
N MET A 51 -5.72 -8.67 -0.79
CA MET A 51 -4.49 -9.31 -0.31
C MET A 51 -3.89 -10.29 -1.31
N GLU A 52 -4.71 -11.12 -1.96
CA GLU A 52 -4.24 -12.07 -2.96
C GLU A 52 -3.59 -11.37 -4.18
N SER A 53 -4.20 -10.28 -4.62
CA SER A 53 -3.65 -9.47 -5.72
C SER A 53 -2.36 -8.76 -5.32
N ILE A 54 -2.27 -8.31 -4.07
CA ILE A 54 -1.07 -7.68 -3.51
C ILE A 54 0.07 -8.70 -3.47
N TYR A 55 -0.15 -9.88 -2.90
CA TYR A 55 0.90 -10.91 -2.84
C TYR A 55 1.34 -11.35 -4.24
N ARG A 56 0.42 -11.55 -5.18
CA ARG A 56 0.79 -11.83 -6.58
C ARG A 56 1.62 -10.72 -7.25
N ALA A 57 1.42 -9.47 -6.84
CA ALA A 57 2.25 -8.36 -7.31
C ALA A 57 3.63 -8.36 -6.63
N LEU A 58 3.68 -8.59 -5.32
CA LEU A 58 4.93 -8.71 -4.56
C LEU A 58 5.82 -9.85 -5.07
N ASP A 59 5.21 -11.00 -5.40
CA ASP A 59 5.94 -12.15 -5.97
C ASP A 59 6.63 -11.85 -7.31
N ARG A 60 6.22 -10.80 -7.99
CA ARG A 60 6.75 -10.41 -9.31
C ARG A 60 7.43 -9.06 -9.32
N CYS A 61 7.48 -8.38 -8.18
CA CYS A 61 8.11 -7.06 -8.13
C CYS A 61 9.63 -7.19 -8.24
N ARG A 62 10.26 -6.18 -8.80
CA ARG A 62 11.72 -6.07 -8.93
C ARG A 62 12.27 -4.94 -8.09
N LEU A 63 11.42 -4.00 -7.77
CA LEU A 63 11.69 -2.89 -6.90
C LEU A 63 10.53 -2.76 -5.91
N PHE A 64 10.85 -2.83 -4.62
CA PHE A 64 9.90 -2.62 -3.54
C PHE A 64 10.28 -1.34 -2.79
N LEU A 65 9.40 -0.36 -2.77
CA LEU A 65 9.60 0.90 -2.06
C LEU A 65 8.68 0.99 -0.84
N SER A 66 9.27 1.25 0.32
CA SER A 66 8.56 1.60 1.55
C SER A 66 8.80 3.06 1.87
N ILE A 67 7.75 3.88 1.93
CA ILE A 67 7.86 5.33 2.05
C ILE A 67 7.03 5.83 3.22
N GLY A 68 7.67 6.51 4.17
CA GLY A 68 6.99 7.25 5.24
C GLY A 68 6.15 6.38 6.19
N THR A 69 6.56 5.15 6.45
CA THR A 69 5.83 4.21 7.32
C THR A 69 6.69 3.74 8.50
N SER A 70 6.06 3.54 9.66
CA SER A 70 6.72 2.97 10.83
C SER A 70 7.07 1.48 10.70
N GLY A 71 6.46 0.77 9.74
CA GLY A 71 6.65 -0.67 9.57
C GLY A 71 5.99 -1.55 10.64
N ASN A 72 5.02 -1.01 11.43
CA ASN A 72 4.42 -1.70 12.58
C ASN A 72 3.03 -2.29 12.29
N VAL A 73 2.42 -1.96 11.16
CA VAL A 73 1.03 -2.34 10.87
C VAL A 73 1.00 -3.51 9.90
N TYR A 74 0.57 -4.68 10.39
CA TYR A 74 0.37 -5.87 9.57
C TYR A 74 -0.97 -5.82 8.82
N PRO A 75 -1.01 -6.41 7.60
CA PRO A 75 0.01 -7.24 6.96
C PRO A 75 1.11 -6.46 6.23
N ALA A 76 0.97 -5.15 6.02
CA ALA A 76 1.91 -4.36 5.22
C ALA A 76 3.36 -4.39 5.76
N ALA A 77 3.54 -4.40 7.08
CA ALA A 77 4.85 -4.53 7.71
C ALA A 77 5.60 -5.82 7.31
N GLY A 78 4.88 -6.87 6.93
CA GLY A 78 5.45 -8.14 6.49
C GLY A 78 5.84 -8.19 5.00
N PHE A 79 5.49 -7.19 4.20
CA PHE A 79 5.71 -7.25 2.75
C PHE A 79 7.18 -7.26 2.36
N VAL A 80 8.03 -6.52 3.05
CA VAL A 80 9.48 -6.53 2.78
C VAL A 80 10.09 -7.91 3.02
N ALA A 81 9.74 -8.56 4.13
CA ALA A 81 10.19 -9.91 4.43
C ALA A 81 9.69 -10.93 3.39
N HIS A 82 8.44 -10.77 2.93
CA HIS A 82 7.88 -11.63 1.87
C HIS A 82 8.64 -11.48 0.55
N VAL A 83 8.95 -10.24 0.16
CA VAL A 83 9.69 -9.94 -1.06
C VAL A 83 11.13 -10.45 -0.98
N ASP A 84 11.79 -10.28 0.15
CA ASP A 84 13.16 -10.77 0.38
C ASP A 84 13.23 -12.30 0.31
N ALA A 85 12.29 -12.99 0.97
CA ALA A 85 12.23 -14.44 0.96
C ALA A 85 11.93 -15.05 -0.42
N ASN A 86 11.16 -14.37 -1.26
CA ASN A 86 10.73 -14.85 -2.58
C ASN A 86 11.52 -14.25 -3.75
N GLY A 87 12.38 -13.28 -3.50
CA GLY A 87 13.09 -12.49 -4.52
C GLY A 87 13.99 -13.27 -5.47
N GLY A 88 14.29 -14.52 -5.19
CA GLY A 88 15.04 -15.42 -6.09
C GLY A 88 14.18 -16.33 -6.95
N SER A 89 12.87 -16.44 -6.68
CA SER A 89 11.97 -17.43 -7.29
C SER A 89 11.25 -16.93 -8.54
N ASN A 90 11.39 -15.67 -8.88
CA ASN A 90 10.49 -14.95 -9.81
C ASN A 90 10.81 -15.12 -11.30
N GLY A 91 11.58 -16.14 -11.70
CA GLY A 91 11.81 -16.47 -13.12
C GLY A 91 12.53 -15.39 -13.97
N ASN A 92 12.75 -14.19 -13.42
CA ASN A 92 13.32 -13.02 -14.08
C ASN A 92 14.76 -12.68 -13.63
N GLY A 93 15.42 -13.58 -12.91
CA GLY A 93 16.87 -13.62 -12.86
C GLY A 93 17.56 -12.74 -11.81
N GLY A 94 16.92 -12.36 -10.69
CA GLY A 94 17.64 -11.66 -9.63
C GLY A 94 16.78 -11.31 -8.42
N PRO A 95 17.40 -10.99 -7.27
CA PRO A 95 16.70 -10.56 -6.07
C PRO A 95 15.94 -9.26 -6.33
N THR A 96 14.83 -9.09 -5.62
CA THR A 96 14.11 -7.82 -5.63
C THR A 96 14.91 -6.78 -4.85
N HIS A 97 15.12 -5.60 -5.46
CA HIS A 97 15.72 -4.49 -4.74
C HIS A 97 14.68 -3.86 -3.81
N THR A 98 15.00 -3.78 -2.52
CA THR A 98 14.10 -3.26 -1.48
C THR A 98 14.65 -1.97 -0.90
N VAL A 99 13.85 -0.91 -0.88
CA VAL A 99 14.30 0.42 -0.47
C VAL A 99 13.35 1.02 0.56
N GLU A 100 13.92 1.53 1.63
CA GLU A 100 13.21 2.34 2.61
C GLU A 100 13.54 3.82 2.42
N LEU A 101 12.51 4.64 2.19
CA LEU A 101 12.60 6.11 2.18
C LEU A 101 11.77 6.64 3.35
N ASN A 102 12.42 7.02 4.44
CA ASN A 102 11.71 7.37 5.66
C ASN A 102 12.40 8.53 6.41
N LEU A 103 11.71 9.11 7.37
CA LEU A 103 12.30 10.14 8.22
C LEU A 103 13.33 9.54 9.19
N GLU A 104 13.04 8.34 9.69
CA GLU A 104 13.87 7.56 10.62
C GLU A 104 13.69 6.07 10.32
N PRO A 105 14.60 5.19 10.81
CA PRO A 105 14.47 3.75 10.58
C PRO A 105 13.13 3.19 11.06
N SER A 106 12.47 2.39 10.21
CA SER A 106 11.27 1.63 10.61
C SER A 106 11.65 0.40 11.43
N GLU A 107 10.66 -0.28 12.01
CA GLU A 107 10.86 -1.56 12.70
C GLU A 107 11.45 -2.65 11.78
N GLY A 108 11.16 -2.57 10.48
CA GLY A 108 11.68 -3.48 9.46
C GLY A 108 12.94 -3.00 8.74
N ALA A 109 13.60 -1.93 9.19
CA ALA A 109 14.71 -1.28 8.49
C ALA A 109 15.84 -2.24 8.08
N SER A 110 16.14 -3.24 8.91
CA SER A 110 17.20 -4.24 8.65
C SER A 110 16.89 -5.22 7.50
N LEU A 111 15.66 -5.25 7.02
CA LEU A 111 15.23 -6.13 5.92
C LEU A 111 15.36 -5.46 4.54
N PHE A 112 15.62 -4.17 4.51
CA PHE A 112 15.80 -3.45 3.26
C PHE A 112 17.25 -3.53 2.77
N SER A 113 17.44 -3.71 1.47
CA SER A 113 18.76 -3.67 0.84
C SER A 113 19.34 -2.27 0.75
N GLU A 114 18.48 -1.24 0.78
CA GLU A 114 18.85 0.16 0.79
C GLU A 114 17.91 0.97 1.71
N ALA A 115 18.45 1.93 2.45
CA ALA A 115 17.67 2.86 3.25
C ALA A 115 18.20 4.29 3.12
N ARG A 116 17.30 5.25 2.98
CA ARG A 116 17.62 6.69 2.97
C ARG A 116 16.70 7.42 3.94
N TYR A 117 17.28 8.28 4.76
CA TYR A 117 16.55 9.00 5.80
C TYR A 117 16.50 10.49 5.53
N GLY A 118 15.31 11.06 5.62
CA GLY A 118 14.99 12.46 5.35
C GLY A 118 13.51 12.64 5.04
N THR A 119 13.13 13.84 4.63
CA THR A 119 11.73 14.12 4.29
C THR A 119 11.32 13.42 2.98
N ALA A 120 10.13 12.85 2.94
CA ALA A 120 9.63 12.17 1.73
C ALA A 120 9.55 13.13 0.53
N THR A 121 9.30 14.40 0.78
CA THR A 121 9.22 15.43 -0.27
C THR A 121 10.56 15.71 -0.96
N GLU A 122 11.66 15.39 -0.32
CA GLU A 122 13.03 15.51 -0.87
C GLU A 122 13.51 14.15 -1.42
N LEU A 123 13.36 13.09 -0.61
CA LEU A 123 13.90 11.77 -0.97
C LEU A 123 13.18 11.13 -2.17
N VAL A 124 11.85 11.22 -2.22
CA VAL A 124 11.10 10.52 -3.28
C VAL A 124 11.38 11.09 -4.67
N PRO A 125 11.31 12.41 -4.90
CA PRO A 125 11.68 12.96 -6.21
C PRO A 125 13.12 12.64 -6.60
N ALA A 126 14.08 12.79 -5.67
CA ALA A 126 15.48 12.51 -5.94
C ALA A 126 15.71 11.04 -6.32
N TYR A 127 15.07 10.09 -5.62
CA TYR A 127 15.17 8.68 -5.90
C TYR A 127 14.54 8.31 -7.26
N VAL A 128 13.38 8.89 -7.57
CA VAL A 128 12.72 8.69 -8.87
C VAL A 128 13.60 9.22 -10.01
N ASP A 129 14.18 10.39 -9.85
CA ASP A 129 15.09 10.97 -10.86
C ASP A 129 16.33 10.09 -11.09
N GLU A 130 16.91 9.52 -10.04
CA GLU A 130 18.01 8.56 -10.14
C GLU A 130 17.61 7.33 -10.98
N ILE A 131 16.46 6.72 -10.71
CA ILE A 131 15.96 5.57 -11.46
C ILE A 131 15.76 5.91 -12.95
N LEU A 132 15.13 7.05 -13.22
CA LEU A 132 14.82 7.46 -14.58
C LEU A 132 16.08 7.83 -15.37
N ASN A 133 17.06 8.49 -14.73
CA ASN A 133 18.31 8.92 -15.36
C ASN A 133 19.31 7.76 -15.52
N SER A 134 19.21 6.71 -14.71
CA SER A 134 20.06 5.52 -14.82
C SER A 134 19.78 4.70 -16.10
N GLY A 135 18.89 5.17 -16.99
CA GLY A 135 18.65 4.61 -18.33
C GLY A 135 18.27 3.13 -18.36
N GLY A 136 17.61 2.66 -17.29
CA GLY A 136 17.23 1.25 -17.18
C GLY A 136 18.40 0.29 -16.87
N GLN A 137 19.58 0.78 -16.58
CA GLN A 137 20.59 -0.01 -15.84
C GLN A 137 20.13 -0.05 -14.40
N ARG A 138 19.68 -1.21 -14.02
CA ARG A 138 19.11 -1.53 -12.71
C ARG A 138 20.23 -1.67 -11.69
N PRO A 139 19.98 -1.22 -10.45
CA PRO A 139 20.83 -1.62 -9.35
C PRO A 139 20.79 -3.13 -9.14
#